data_3424ecbe275743710336cb2ea085dc5b
#
_entry.id   3424ecbe275743710336cb2ea085dc5b
#
_cell.length_a   1.000
_cell.length_b   1.000
_cell.length_c   1.000
_cell.angle_alpha   90.00
_cell.angle_beta   90.00
_cell.angle_gamma   90.00
#
_symmetry.space_group_name_H-M   'P 1'
#
loop_
_entity.id
_entity.type
_entity.pdbx_description
1 polymer ?
#
loop_
_entity_poly.entity_id
_entity_poly.type
_entity_poly.pdbx_seq_one_letter_code
_entity_poly.pdbx_strand_id
1 'polypeptide(L)'
;MTIMKKFLLFILLIYPTSSLSDDRQKEAKISKFIMENIQKDYMECYSFYKVAAESFKKAGKDGSIIISLEKSADVSLKYNYDLGEIMGLNPEVMAQMTKDQVNNFVKMANKDFSSLANKYGIMCKDLVENPEQRTNYWEKKGKKLIK
;
A
#
# COMPACT_ATOMS: atom_id res chain seq x y z
N MET A 1 -1.68 44.22 -51.25
CA MET A 1 -2.49 43.18 -50.57
C MET A 1 -1.60 42.09 -49.98
N THR A 2 -0.57 42.46 -49.17
CA THR A 2 0.46 41.50 -48.70
C THR A 2 0.90 41.73 -47.24
N ILE A 3 0.18 42.54 -46.46
CA ILE A 3 0.54 42.91 -45.08
C ILE A 3 -0.34 42.20 -44.03
N MET A 4 -1.46 41.65 -44.46
CA MET A 4 -2.43 41.02 -43.52
C MET A 4 -2.18 39.52 -43.20
N LYS A 5 -1.18 38.88 -43.86
CA LYS A 5 -0.87 37.46 -43.62
C LYS A 5 0.22 37.20 -42.56
N LYS A 6 0.93 38.23 -42.08
CA LYS A 6 1.99 38.08 -41.09
C LYS A 6 1.58 38.29 -39.64
N PHE A 7 0.34 38.74 -39.38
CA PHE A 7 -0.13 39.01 -38.01
C PHE A 7 -0.91 37.86 -37.37
N LEU A 8 -1.25 36.80 -38.14
CA LEU A 8 -2.02 35.66 -37.63
C LEU A 8 -1.16 34.50 -37.11
N LEU A 9 0.17 34.63 -37.26
CA LEU A 9 1.09 33.53 -36.86
C LEU A 9 1.73 33.73 -35.48
N PHE A 10 1.41 34.81 -34.77
CA PHE A 10 2.06 35.14 -33.49
C PHE A 10 1.16 34.95 -32.24
N ILE A 11 -0.11 34.55 -32.42
CA ILE A 11 -1.06 34.36 -31.28
C ILE A 11 -1.14 32.89 -30.80
N LEU A 12 -0.43 31.96 -31.45
CA LEU A 12 -0.50 30.54 -31.12
C LEU A 12 0.61 30.04 -30.15
N LEU A 13 1.35 30.95 -29.52
CA LEU A 13 2.49 30.56 -28.64
C LEU A 13 2.37 30.98 -27.18
N ILE A 14 1.16 31.38 -26.74
CA ILE A 14 0.96 31.67 -25.31
C ILE A 14 -0.23 30.86 -24.78
N TYR A 15 -0.19 29.54 -24.91
CA TYR A 15 -0.91 28.70 -23.95
C TYR A 15 0.06 28.35 -22.83
N PRO A 16 -0.26 28.67 -21.56
CA PRO A 16 0.58 28.26 -20.45
C PRO A 16 0.54 26.73 -20.31
N THR A 17 1.59 26.08 -20.77
CA THR A 17 1.81 24.62 -20.60
C THR A 17 2.11 24.24 -19.15
N SER A 18 2.05 25.19 -18.23
CA SER A 18 2.39 25.01 -16.81
C SER A 18 1.32 24.25 -16.01
N SER A 19 0.03 24.30 -16.36
CA SER A 19 -1.01 23.61 -15.60
C SER A 19 -1.00 22.08 -15.78
N LEU A 20 -0.77 21.61 -16.99
CA LEU A 20 -0.70 20.16 -17.29
C LEU A 20 0.51 19.45 -16.68
N SER A 21 1.59 20.18 -16.40
CA SER A 21 2.79 19.68 -15.74
C SER A 21 2.58 19.52 -14.23
N ASP A 22 1.87 20.49 -13.62
CA ASP A 22 1.62 20.49 -12.17
C ASP A 22 0.59 19.41 -11.78
N ASP A 23 -0.47 19.26 -12.53
CA ASP A 23 -1.47 18.21 -12.33
C ASP A 23 -0.85 16.80 -12.44
N ARG A 24 0.00 16.55 -13.44
CA ARG A 24 0.72 15.27 -13.58
C ARG A 24 1.67 14.99 -12.43
N GLN A 25 2.37 16.00 -11.94
CA GLN A 25 3.25 15.84 -10.78
C GLN A 25 2.46 15.54 -9.51
N LYS A 26 1.31 16.18 -9.34
CA LYS A 26 0.41 15.92 -8.22
C LYS A 26 -0.15 14.50 -8.26
N GLU A 27 -0.64 14.04 -9.41
CA GLU A 27 -1.12 12.66 -9.61
C GLU A 27 -0.02 11.63 -9.33
N ALA A 28 1.21 11.87 -9.80
CA ALA A 28 2.35 10.99 -9.54
C ALA A 28 2.67 10.91 -8.03
N LYS A 29 2.61 12.03 -7.29
CA LYS A 29 2.79 12.05 -5.84
C LYS A 29 1.69 11.28 -5.12
N ILE A 30 0.44 11.43 -5.54
CA ILE A 30 -0.70 10.69 -4.96
C ILE A 30 -0.54 9.19 -5.23
N SER A 31 -0.21 8.79 -6.46
CA SER A 31 0.03 7.40 -6.81
C SER A 31 1.15 6.77 -5.98
N LYS A 32 2.27 7.47 -5.83
CA LYS A 32 3.38 7.04 -4.98
C LYS A 32 2.93 6.87 -3.52
N PHE A 33 2.22 7.85 -2.98
CA PHE A 33 1.68 7.80 -1.62
C PHE A 33 0.77 6.59 -1.41
N ILE A 34 -0.12 6.28 -2.38
CA ILE A 34 -1.00 5.11 -2.31
C ILE A 34 -0.17 3.83 -2.29
N MET A 35 0.78 3.66 -3.22
CA MET A 35 1.61 2.46 -3.31
C MET A 35 2.42 2.21 -2.04
N GLU A 36 3.06 3.23 -1.49
CA GLU A 36 3.84 3.13 -0.25
C GLU A 36 2.98 2.68 0.94
N ASN A 37 1.76 3.21 1.05
CA ASN A 37 0.87 2.86 2.15
C ASN A 37 0.23 1.47 1.97
N ILE A 38 -0.16 1.09 0.76
CA ILE A 38 -0.68 -0.26 0.47
C ILE A 38 0.42 -1.32 0.68
N GLN A 39 1.64 -1.07 0.24
CA GLN A 39 2.77 -1.96 0.47
C GLN A 39 3.01 -2.17 1.97
N LYS A 40 2.98 -1.09 2.76
CA LYS A 40 3.07 -1.15 4.22
C LYS A 40 1.91 -1.94 4.83
N ASP A 41 0.68 -1.71 4.39
CA ASP A 41 -0.48 -2.47 4.85
C ASP A 41 -0.31 -3.98 4.59
N TYR A 42 0.18 -4.39 3.42
CA TYR A 42 0.45 -5.80 3.13
C TYR A 42 1.57 -6.38 4.01
N MET A 43 2.63 -5.63 4.31
CA MET A 43 3.68 -6.06 5.24
C MET A 43 3.12 -6.25 6.65
N GLU A 44 2.27 -5.34 7.13
CA GLU A 44 1.59 -5.45 8.42
C GLU A 44 0.66 -6.67 8.46
N CYS A 45 -0.11 -6.90 7.39
CA CYS A 45 -1.02 -8.03 7.29
C CYS A 45 -0.31 -9.38 7.20
N TYR A 46 0.79 -9.47 6.46
CA TYR A 46 1.65 -10.64 6.50
C TYR A 46 2.09 -10.95 7.94
N SER A 47 2.59 -9.94 8.63
CA SER A 47 3.08 -10.09 10.01
C SER A 47 1.97 -10.51 10.97
N PHE A 48 0.77 -9.92 10.81
CA PHE A 48 -0.41 -10.27 11.59
C PHE A 48 -0.81 -11.74 11.36
N TYR A 49 -0.96 -12.16 10.12
CA TYR A 49 -1.40 -13.52 9.80
C TYR A 49 -0.39 -14.57 10.23
N LYS A 50 0.93 -14.32 10.11
CA LYS A 50 1.97 -15.21 10.60
C LYS A 50 1.88 -15.38 12.12
N VAL A 51 1.75 -14.30 12.86
CA VAL A 51 1.66 -14.34 14.33
C VAL A 51 0.34 -14.97 14.78
N ALA A 52 -0.77 -14.70 14.09
CA ALA A 52 -2.06 -15.33 14.39
C ALA A 52 -2.03 -16.84 14.15
N ALA A 53 -1.47 -17.30 13.02
CA ALA A 53 -1.34 -18.71 12.71
C ALA A 53 -0.52 -19.45 13.79
N GLU A 54 0.63 -18.90 14.19
CA GLU A 54 1.47 -19.49 15.24
C GLU A 54 0.79 -19.48 16.61
N SER A 55 0.06 -18.42 16.95
CA SER A 55 -0.72 -18.34 18.20
C SER A 55 -1.84 -19.37 18.23
N PHE A 56 -2.51 -19.60 17.11
CA PHE A 56 -3.58 -20.60 16.99
C PHE A 56 -3.05 -22.03 17.01
N LYS A 57 -1.88 -22.30 16.41
CA LYS A 57 -1.18 -23.60 16.54
C LYS A 57 -0.87 -23.90 18.00
N LYS A 58 -0.28 -22.95 18.72
CA LYS A 58 0.05 -23.10 20.15
C LYS A 58 -1.20 -23.31 21.01
N ALA A 59 -2.32 -22.71 20.64
CA ALA A 59 -3.60 -22.85 21.34
C ALA A 59 -4.40 -24.12 20.94
N GLY A 60 -3.86 -24.96 20.06
CA GLY A 60 -4.52 -26.19 19.59
C GLY A 60 -5.81 -25.94 18.82
N LYS A 61 -5.89 -24.80 18.08
CA LYS A 61 -7.05 -24.45 17.27
C LYS A 61 -7.15 -25.31 16.02
N ASP A 62 -8.33 -25.29 15.38
CA ASP A 62 -8.63 -26.04 14.18
C ASP A 62 -7.61 -25.77 13.05
N GLY A 63 -7.12 -26.85 12.43
CA GLY A 63 -6.13 -26.78 11.36
C GLY A 63 -6.61 -26.03 10.12
N SER A 64 -7.90 -26.03 9.84
CA SER A 64 -8.48 -25.31 8.70
C SER A 64 -8.33 -23.80 8.83
N ILE A 65 -8.50 -23.28 10.07
CA ILE A 65 -8.29 -21.86 10.38
C ILE A 65 -6.82 -21.49 10.21
N ILE A 66 -5.91 -22.36 10.71
CA ILE A 66 -4.47 -22.14 10.60
C ILE A 66 -4.04 -22.08 9.11
N ILE A 67 -4.50 -23.02 8.29
CA ILE A 67 -4.22 -23.05 6.85
C ILE A 67 -4.75 -21.78 6.17
N SER A 68 -5.94 -21.31 6.54
CA SER A 68 -6.51 -20.07 5.98
C SER A 68 -5.66 -18.85 6.34
N LEU A 69 -5.18 -18.74 7.58
CA LEU A 69 -4.29 -17.67 8.02
C LEU A 69 -2.95 -17.70 7.27
N GLU A 70 -2.37 -18.90 7.10
CA GLU A 70 -1.12 -19.07 6.34
C GLU A 70 -1.27 -18.66 4.87
N LYS A 71 -2.36 -19.06 4.21
CA LYS A 71 -2.66 -18.60 2.83
C LYS A 71 -2.80 -17.08 2.74
N SER A 72 -3.46 -16.45 3.70
CA SER A 72 -3.59 -14.99 3.75
C SER A 72 -2.25 -14.31 4.01
N ALA A 73 -1.37 -14.93 4.80
CA ALA A 73 0.01 -14.47 4.98
C ALA A 73 0.78 -14.52 3.65
N ASP A 74 0.72 -15.64 2.92
CA ASP A 74 1.42 -15.80 1.65
C ASP A 74 0.97 -14.80 0.59
N VAL A 75 -0.34 -14.56 0.48
CA VAL A 75 -0.90 -13.53 -0.39
C VAL A 75 -0.38 -12.14 -0.01
N SER A 76 -0.39 -11.82 1.28
CA SER A 76 0.08 -10.52 1.76
C SER A 76 1.58 -10.34 1.52
N LEU A 77 2.39 -11.39 1.72
CA LEU A 77 3.82 -11.34 1.45
C LEU A 77 4.11 -11.10 -0.03
N LYS A 78 3.39 -11.82 -0.90
CA LYS A 78 3.53 -11.66 -2.35
C LYS A 78 3.28 -10.21 -2.77
N TYR A 79 2.15 -9.62 -2.38
CA TYR A 79 1.83 -8.24 -2.74
C TYR A 79 2.77 -7.21 -2.10
N ASN A 80 3.25 -7.46 -0.89
CA ASN A 80 4.29 -6.63 -0.28
C ASN A 80 5.54 -6.55 -1.16
N TYR A 81 6.01 -7.70 -1.69
CA TYR A 81 7.19 -7.75 -2.56
C TYR A 81 6.91 -7.23 -3.95
N ASP A 82 5.79 -7.59 -4.58
CA ASP A 82 5.41 -7.10 -5.91
C ASP A 82 5.36 -5.55 -5.95
N LEU A 83 4.73 -4.92 -4.96
CA LEU A 83 4.67 -3.46 -4.84
C LEU A 83 6.03 -2.85 -4.54
N GLY A 84 6.82 -3.49 -3.68
CA GLY A 84 8.18 -3.05 -3.40
C GLY A 84 9.07 -3.05 -4.64
N GLU A 85 8.96 -4.08 -5.47
CA GLU A 85 9.68 -4.18 -6.74
C GLU A 85 9.26 -3.06 -7.71
N ILE A 86 7.95 -2.83 -7.86
CA ILE A 86 7.43 -1.72 -8.68
C ILE A 86 7.97 -0.36 -8.21
N MET A 87 8.13 -0.17 -6.91
CA MET A 87 8.69 1.06 -6.33
C MET A 87 10.23 1.11 -6.35
N GLY A 88 10.90 0.06 -6.85
CA GLY A 88 12.37 -0.03 -6.89
C GLY A 88 13.01 -0.22 -5.52
N LEU A 89 12.31 -0.79 -4.55
CA LEU A 89 12.87 -1.07 -3.23
C LEU A 89 13.84 -2.25 -3.30
N ASN A 90 14.92 -2.17 -2.53
CA ASN A 90 15.88 -3.26 -2.42
C ASN A 90 15.26 -4.46 -1.70
N PRO A 91 15.30 -5.69 -2.29
CA PRO A 91 14.71 -6.89 -1.70
C PRO A 91 15.26 -7.24 -0.31
N GLU A 92 16.55 -7.03 -0.06
CA GLU A 92 17.17 -7.30 1.24
C GLU A 92 16.64 -6.34 2.32
N VAL A 93 16.49 -5.06 1.96
CA VAL A 93 15.87 -4.06 2.85
C VAL A 93 14.43 -4.44 3.14
N MET A 94 13.65 -4.86 2.14
CA MET A 94 12.26 -5.31 2.35
C MET A 94 12.19 -6.54 3.24
N ALA A 95 13.09 -7.51 3.04
CA ALA A 95 13.17 -8.69 3.89
C ALA A 95 13.46 -8.32 5.35
N GLN A 96 14.39 -7.41 5.59
CA GLN A 96 14.70 -6.93 6.93
C GLN A 96 13.52 -6.20 7.57
N MET A 97 12.88 -5.27 6.83
CA MET A 97 11.69 -4.55 7.31
C MET A 97 10.55 -5.51 7.68
N THR A 98 10.31 -6.51 6.83
CA THR A 98 9.28 -7.53 7.07
C THR A 98 9.59 -8.36 8.32
N LYS A 99 10.84 -8.79 8.51
CA LYS A 99 11.29 -9.49 9.70
C LYS A 99 11.12 -8.67 10.98
N ASP A 100 11.50 -7.39 10.91
CA ASP A 100 11.37 -6.49 12.07
C ASP A 100 9.90 -6.26 12.42
N GLN A 101 9.03 -6.16 11.43
CA GLN A 101 7.58 -6.04 11.64
C GLN A 101 6.99 -7.30 12.28
N VAL A 102 7.37 -8.50 11.82
CA VAL A 102 6.96 -9.76 12.45
C VAL A 102 7.41 -9.81 13.92
N ASN A 103 8.66 -9.46 14.19
CA ASN A 103 9.19 -9.43 15.56
C ASN A 103 8.42 -8.44 16.46
N ASN A 104 8.04 -7.28 15.91
CA ASN A 104 7.22 -6.30 16.61
C ASN A 104 5.83 -6.88 16.93
N PHE A 105 5.20 -7.55 15.98
CA PHE A 105 3.89 -8.17 16.18
C PHE A 105 3.92 -9.34 17.17
N VAL A 106 5.00 -10.13 17.19
CA VAL A 106 5.22 -11.16 18.22
C VAL A 106 5.25 -10.52 19.61
N LYS A 107 5.97 -9.40 19.78
CA LYS A 107 6.01 -8.70 21.07
C LYS A 107 4.63 -8.16 21.46
N MET A 108 3.87 -7.62 20.51
CA MET A 108 2.50 -7.15 20.76
C MET A 108 1.57 -8.30 21.14
N ALA A 109 1.61 -9.41 20.41
CA ALA A 109 0.79 -10.59 20.67
C ALA A 109 1.09 -11.23 22.01
N ASN A 110 2.36 -11.32 22.41
CA ASN A 110 2.76 -11.82 23.73
C ASN A 110 2.25 -10.93 24.88
N LYS A 111 2.06 -9.64 24.61
CA LYS A 111 1.49 -8.72 25.60
C LYS A 111 -0.05 -8.81 25.64
N ASP A 112 -0.69 -8.75 24.48
CA ASP A 112 -2.15 -8.81 24.31
C ASP A 112 -2.52 -9.14 22.87
N PHE A 113 -2.76 -10.43 22.59
CA PHE A 113 -3.18 -10.89 21.28
C PHE A 113 -4.53 -10.32 20.86
N SER A 114 -5.47 -10.15 21.80
CA SER A 114 -6.81 -9.63 21.50
C SER A 114 -6.73 -8.20 20.97
N SER A 115 -5.89 -7.38 21.56
CA SER A 115 -5.64 -6.01 21.09
C SER A 115 -5.03 -5.99 19.69
N LEU A 116 -4.09 -6.87 19.39
CA LEU A 116 -3.52 -7.04 18.05
C LEU A 116 -4.58 -7.47 17.04
N ALA A 117 -5.39 -8.46 17.37
CA ALA A 117 -6.47 -8.97 16.52
C ALA A 117 -7.54 -7.90 16.24
N ASN A 118 -7.95 -7.15 17.24
CA ASN A 118 -8.91 -6.05 17.08
C ASN A 118 -8.38 -4.94 16.18
N LYS A 119 -7.09 -4.64 16.25
CA LYS A 119 -6.48 -3.58 15.44
C LYS A 119 -6.31 -3.97 13.97
N TYR A 120 -5.88 -5.20 13.71
CA TYR A 120 -5.46 -5.60 12.37
C TYR A 120 -6.40 -6.60 11.68
N GLY A 121 -7.19 -7.37 12.44
CA GLY A 121 -7.96 -8.49 11.90
C GLY A 121 -8.93 -8.10 10.79
N ILE A 122 -9.76 -7.08 11.01
CA ILE A 122 -10.73 -6.62 10.01
C ILE A 122 -10.01 -5.96 8.82
N MET A 123 -9.06 -5.07 9.09
CA MET A 123 -8.32 -4.36 8.05
C MET A 123 -7.59 -5.34 7.12
N CYS A 124 -6.93 -6.35 7.68
CA CYS A 124 -6.20 -7.34 6.90
C CYS A 124 -7.11 -8.30 6.13
N LYS A 125 -8.25 -8.66 6.72
CA LYS A 125 -9.27 -9.43 6.00
C LYS A 125 -9.76 -8.65 4.78
N ASP A 126 -10.16 -7.41 4.97
CA ASP A 126 -10.66 -6.57 3.88
C ASP A 126 -9.59 -6.32 2.81
N LEU A 127 -8.32 -6.14 3.19
CA LEU A 127 -7.23 -5.96 2.24
C LEU A 127 -7.01 -7.18 1.34
N VAL A 128 -7.14 -8.40 1.88
CA VAL A 128 -6.97 -9.65 1.11
C VAL A 128 -8.20 -9.96 0.26
N GLU A 129 -9.41 -9.74 0.80
CA GLU A 129 -10.67 -10.07 0.12
C GLU A 129 -11.14 -8.97 -0.84
N ASN A 130 -10.87 -7.70 -0.53
CA ASN A 130 -11.31 -6.53 -1.31
C ASN A 130 -10.26 -5.39 -1.28
N PRO A 131 -9.12 -5.55 -1.97
CA PRO A 131 -8.02 -4.58 -1.94
C PRO A 131 -8.41 -3.19 -2.49
N GLU A 132 -9.42 -3.12 -3.35
CA GLU A 132 -9.88 -1.86 -3.92
C GLU A 132 -10.39 -0.89 -2.84
N GLN A 133 -11.10 -1.39 -1.83
CA GLN A 133 -11.60 -0.57 -0.74
C GLN A 133 -10.47 0.12 0.02
N ARG A 134 -9.37 -0.60 0.26
CA ARG A 134 -8.20 -0.04 0.95
C ARG A 134 -7.43 0.94 0.08
N THR A 135 -7.33 0.66 -1.22
CA THR A 135 -6.75 1.58 -2.21
C THR A 135 -7.53 2.91 -2.23
N ASN A 136 -8.86 2.85 -2.30
CA ASN A 136 -9.73 4.02 -2.27
C ASN A 136 -9.60 4.84 -0.97
N TYR A 137 -9.38 4.17 0.17
CA TYR A 137 -9.10 4.85 1.44
C TYR A 137 -7.81 5.69 1.36
N TRP A 138 -6.72 5.11 0.85
CA TRP A 138 -5.44 5.82 0.72
C TRP A 138 -5.48 6.89 -0.36
N GLU A 139 -6.21 6.68 -1.45
CA GLU A 139 -6.44 7.70 -2.48
C GLU A 139 -7.13 8.95 -1.90
N LYS A 140 -8.22 8.75 -1.15
CA LYS A 140 -8.91 9.86 -0.47
C LYS A 140 -7.99 10.62 0.49
N LYS A 141 -7.12 9.90 1.21
CA LYS A 141 -6.12 10.52 2.09
C LYS A 141 -5.06 11.28 1.30
N GLY A 142 -4.50 10.68 0.26
CA GLY A 142 -3.50 11.31 -0.59
C GLY A 142 -4.00 12.61 -1.21
N LYS A 143 -5.22 12.61 -1.74
CA LYS A 143 -5.86 13.81 -2.31
C LYS A 143 -6.06 14.95 -1.30
N LYS A 144 -6.18 14.65 -0.01
CA LYS A 144 -6.30 15.66 1.05
C LYS A 144 -4.95 16.22 1.49
N LEU A 145 -3.89 15.40 1.47
CA LEU A 145 -2.56 15.75 1.97
C LEU A 145 -1.70 16.42 0.91
N ILE A 146 -1.87 16.02 -0.35
CA ILE A 146 -1.09 16.47 -1.50
C ILE A 146 -1.93 17.55 -2.23
N LYS A 147 -1.75 18.79 -1.83
CA LYS A 147 -2.42 19.97 -2.42
C LYS A 147 -1.61 20.53 -3.59
#